data_f785f0ef3be8c33ae342bfc9839d875c
#
_entry.id   f785f0ef3be8c33ae342bfc9839d875c
#
_cell.length_a   1.000
_cell.length_b   1.000
_cell.length_c   1.000
_cell.angle_alpha   90.00
_cell.angle_beta   90.00
_cell.angle_gamma   90.00
#
_symmetry.space_group_name_H-M   'P 1'
#
loop_
_entity.id
_entity.type
_entity.pdbx_description
1 polymer ?
#
loop_
_entity_poly.entity_id
_entity_poly.type
_entity_poly.pdbx_seq_one_letter_code
_entity_poly.pdbx_strand_id
1 'polypeptide(L)'
;MTRKNNTIFVACDTSSLSKIKKIIKLTKNSSLNIGYKFGLEFFNSKHGRSFISKLPKQHMVWLDLKLKDIPNTVSSSIHSLKDLTNVHYLTIHASGGMEMMQAAKRAAAKTNKKLKILAVTVLTSFSEKSIKQTGHTKTIKKIVIQQASLAKKAKLDGIVCSGHEAKSIKTICKKMQIITPGIRLEGDSKGDQQRVMTPSQAF
;
A
#
# COMPACT_ATOMS: atom_id res chain seq x y z
N MET A 1 -23.08 16.69 -5.78
CA MET A 1 -22.25 15.54 -5.33
C MET A 1 -20.84 16.05 -5.08
N THR A 2 -20.44 16.22 -3.84
CA THR A 2 -19.06 16.60 -3.47
C THR A 2 -18.11 15.50 -3.92
N ARG A 3 -17.25 15.79 -4.91
CA ARG A 3 -16.12 14.91 -5.26
C ARG A 3 -15.29 14.74 -3.99
N LYS A 4 -15.37 13.56 -3.35
CA LYS A 4 -14.40 13.19 -2.32
C LYS A 4 -13.03 13.34 -2.97
N ASN A 5 -12.14 14.15 -2.37
CA ASN A 5 -10.78 14.34 -2.82
C ASN A 5 -10.01 13.01 -2.69
N ASN A 6 -10.14 12.14 -3.69
CA ASN A 6 -9.39 10.90 -3.75
C ASN A 6 -7.90 11.24 -3.92
N THR A 7 -7.04 10.57 -3.18
CA THR A 7 -5.59 10.71 -3.34
C THR A 7 -5.10 9.76 -4.42
N ILE A 8 -4.33 10.29 -5.36
CA ILE A 8 -3.62 9.49 -6.36
C ILE A 8 -2.18 9.32 -5.89
N PHE A 9 -1.76 8.07 -5.68
CA PHE A 9 -0.38 7.77 -5.33
C PHE A 9 0.45 7.50 -6.58
N VAL A 10 1.44 8.36 -6.81
CA VAL A 10 2.43 8.15 -7.87
C VAL A 10 3.48 7.16 -7.37
N ALA A 11 3.63 6.05 -8.09
CA ALA A 11 4.62 5.02 -7.76
C ALA A 11 6.04 5.50 -8.13
N CYS A 12 6.91 5.59 -7.13
CA CYS A 12 8.33 5.95 -7.27
C CYS A 12 9.18 4.67 -7.23
N ASP A 13 8.90 3.74 -8.14
CA ASP A 13 9.53 2.41 -8.19
C ASP A 13 10.80 2.46 -9.05
N THR A 14 11.86 3.04 -8.50
CA THR A 14 13.21 3.14 -9.09
C THR A 14 14.22 3.54 -8.01
N SER A 15 15.44 3.03 -8.07
CA SER A 15 16.55 3.44 -7.20
C SER A 15 17.17 4.80 -7.59
N SER A 16 16.82 5.33 -8.76
CA SER A 16 17.36 6.59 -9.28
C SER A 16 16.75 7.82 -8.59
N LEU A 17 17.52 8.46 -7.73
CA LEU A 17 17.14 9.70 -7.05
C LEU A 17 16.79 10.83 -8.02
N SER A 18 17.49 10.94 -9.17
CA SER A 18 17.20 11.95 -10.18
C SER A 18 15.84 11.76 -10.84
N LYS A 19 15.46 10.52 -11.15
CA LYS A 19 14.12 10.19 -11.67
C LYS A 19 13.03 10.54 -10.66
N ILE A 20 13.22 10.21 -9.37
CA ILE A 20 12.25 10.54 -8.33
C ILE A 20 12.08 12.05 -8.16
N LYS A 21 13.18 12.82 -8.10
CA LYS A 21 13.11 14.29 -8.06
C LYS A 21 12.35 14.86 -9.28
N LYS A 22 12.56 14.30 -10.47
CA LYS A 22 11.83 14.69 -11.69
C LYS A 22 10.32 14.40 -11.54
N ILE A 23 9.93 13.21 -11.06
CA ILE A 23 8.53 12.85 -10.82
C ILE A 23 7.87 13.87 -9.87
N ILE A 24 8.49 14.14 -8.72
CA ILE A 24 7.96 15.09 -7.74
C ILE A 24 7.83 16.50 -8.34
N LYS A 25 8.85 16.97 -9.08
CA LYS A 25 8.82 18.28 -9.75
C LYS A 25 7.66 18.40 -10.74
N LEU A 26 7.41 17.36 -11.54
CA LEU A 26 6.35 17.34 -12.56
C LEU A 26 4.94 17.27 -11.96
N THR A 27 4.79 16.72 -10.75
CA THR A 27 3.46 16.49 -10.14
C THR A 27 3.09 17.48 -9.03
N LYS A 28 4.05 18.29 -8.52
CA LYS A 28 3.83 19.17 -7.36
C LYS A 28 2.75 20.24 -7.56
N ASN A 29 2.54 20.68 -8.80
CA ASN A 29 1.56 21.72 -9.16
C ASN A 29 0.25 21.13 -9.75
N SER A 30 0.01 19.83 -9.57
CA SER A 30 -1.22 19.19 -10.01
C SER A 30 -2.42 19.72 -9.21
N SER A 31 -3.55 19.91 -9.90
CA SER A 31 -4.85 20.17 -9.24
C SER A 31 -5.40 18.93 -8.52
N LEU A 32 -4.78 17.77 -8.72
CA LEU A 32 -5.14 16.52 -8.08
C LEU A 32 -4.43 16.39 -6.73
N ASN A 33 -5.05 15.69 -5.79
CA ASN A 33 -4.42 15.35 -4.52
C ASN A 33 -3.41 14.22 -4.74
N ILE A 34 -2.12 14.57 -4.81
CA ILE A 34 -1.03 13.65 -5.14
C ILE A 34 -0.29 13.23 -3.87
N GLY A 35 -0.08 11.92 -3.73
CA GLY A 35 0.85 11.30 -2.79
C GLY A 35 1.96 10.55 -3.52
N TYR A 36 3.02 10.21 -2.82
CA TYR A 36 4.17 9.47 -3.37
C TYR A 36 4.34 8.14 -2.64
N LYS A 37 4.35 7.06 -3.43
CA LYS A 37 4.57 5.71 -2.92
C LYS A 37 6.00 5.28 -3.20
N PHE A 38 6.73 4.93 -2.13
CA PHE A 38 8.09 4.42 -2.20
C PHE A 38 8.09 2.93 -1.86
N GLY A 39 8.48 2.10 -2.83
CA GLY A 39 8.61 0.66 -2.65
C GLY A 39 9.98 0.25 -2.10
N LEU A 40 10.18 -1.08 -2.02
CA LEU A 40 11.39 -1.70 -1.47
C LEU A 40 12.66 -1.25 -2.20
N GLU A 41 12.64 -1.16 -3.54
CA GLU A 41 13.81 -0.78 -4.33
C GLU A 41 14.37 0.58 -3.90
N PHE A 42 13.51 1.60 -3.81
CA PHE A 42 13.98 2.91 -3.41
C PHE A 42 14.33 2.99 -1.92
N PHE A 43 13.48 2.43 -1.06
CA PHE A 43 13.69 2.48 0.39
C PHE A 43 15.03 1.84 0.80
N ASN A 44 15.41 0.74 0.16
CA ASN A 44 16.68 0.02 0.41
C ASN A 44 17.87 0.59 -0.37
N SER A 45 17.66 1.54 -1.29
CA SER A 45 18.75 2.18 -2.01
C SER A 45 19.60 3.07 -1.09
N LYS A 46 20.85 3.34 -1.49
CA LYS A 46 21.80 4.20 -0.75
C LYS A 46 21.19 5.52 -0.24
N HIS A 47 20.27 6.12 -1.01
CA HIS A 47 19.71 7.45 -0.71
C HIS A 47 18.27 7.39 -0.22
N GLY A 48 17.58 6.24 -0.29
CA GLY A 48 16.14 6.12 -0.15
C GLY A 48 15.61 6.66 1.18
N ARG A 49 16.05 6.08 2.29
CA ARG A 49 15.60 6.49 3.63
C ARG A 49 15.92 7.96 3.94
N SER A 50 17.17 8.39 3.67
CA SER A 50 17.60 9.77 3.90
C SER A 50 16.84 10.77 3.04
N PHE A 51 16.50 10.43 1.81
CA PHE A 51 15.69 11.28 0.95
C PHE A 51 14.26 11.40 1.47
N ILE A 52 13.64 10.28 1.84
CA ILE A 52 12.26 10.25 2.36
C ILE A 52 12.16 11.10 3.63
N SER A 53 13.13 11.01 4.55
CA SER A 53 13.11 11.79 5.80
C SER A 53 13.14 13.31 5.58
N LYS A 54 13.72 13.75 4.44
CA LYS A 54 13.86 15.17 4.07
C LYS A 54 12.71 15.70 3.21
N LEU A 55 11.76 14.84 2.80
CA LEU A 55 10.61 15.31 2.04
C LEU A 55 9.76 16.27 2.87
N PRO A 56 9.28 17.38 2.28
CA PRO A 56 8.40 18.32 2.94
C PRO A 56 7.16 17.64 3.54
N LYS A 57 6.75 18.06 4.73
CA LYS A 57 5.64 17.44 5.50
C LYS A 57 4.28 17.52 4.80
N GLN A 58 4.11 18.43 3.84
CA GLN A 58 2.89 18.54 3.03
C GLN A 58 2.74 17.40 2.02
N HIS A 59 3.81 16.68 1.69
CA HIS A 59 3.71 15.54 0.80
C HIS A 59 3.14 14.33 1.54
N MET A 60 2.11 13.72 0.97
CA MET A 60 1.57 12.47 1.48
C MET A 60 2.49 11.32 1.07
N VAL A 61 3.16 10.70 2.03
CA VAL A 61 4.15 9.65 1.82
C VAL A 61 3.59 8.29 2.23
N TRP A 62 3.73 7.32 1.32
CA TRP A 62 3.38 5.93 1.54
C TRP A 62 4.62 5.04 1.37
N LEU A 63 5.01 4.32 2.42
CA LEU A 63 6.03 3.26 2.38
C LEU A 63 5.36 1.93 2.03
N ASP A 64 5.64 1.44 0.83
CA ASP A 64 5.08 0.17 0.33
C ASP A 64 6.07 -0.98 0.56
N LEU A 65 6.34 -1.28 1.84
CA LEU A 65 7.34 -2.26 2.27
C LEU A 65 6.78 -3.67 2.43
N LYS A 66 5.46 -3.81 2.49
CA LYS A 66 4.76 -5.11 2.57
C LYS A 66 5.34 -6.02 3.66
N LEU A 67 5.57 -5.47 4.87
CA LEU A 67 6.18 -6.20 5.97
C LEU A 67 5.41 -7.50 6.27
N LYS A 68 6.15 -8.59 6.42
CA LYS A 68 5.61 -9.90 6.83
C LYS A 68 6.72 -10.66 7.56
N ASP A 69 6.54 -10.80 8.87
CA ASP A 69 7.45 -11.50 9.76
C ASP A 69 6.68 -11.86 11.04
N ILE A 70 7.33 -12.46 12.02
CA ILE A 70 6.76 -12.67 13.35
C ILE A 70 6.35 -11.32 13.99
N PRO A 71 5.35 -11.29 14.88
CA PRO A 71 4.77 -10.04 15.40
C PRO A 71 5.79 -9.06 15.99
N ASN A 72 6.76 -9.56 16.74
CA ASN A 72 7.79 -8.73 17.38
C ASN A 72 8.71 -8.05 16.35
N THR A 73 9.14 -8.77 15.32
CA THR A 73 10.00 -8.25 14.24
C THR A 73 9.28 -7.14 13.47
N VAL A 74 8.01 -7.34 13.10
CA VAL A 74 7.20 -6.31 12.43
C VAL A 74 7.02 -5.08 13.33
N SER A 75 6.72 -5.28 14.62
CA SER A 75 6.61 -4.19 15.59
C SER A 75 7.91 -3.38 15.68
N SER A 76 9.05 -4.04 15.82
CA SER A 76 10.38 -3.39 15.91
C SER A 76 10.74 -2.65 14.61
N SER A 77 10.43 -3.25 13.44
CA SER A 77 10.60 -2.59 12.15
C SER A 77 9.80 -1.31 12.04
N ILE A 78 8.57 -1.29 12.54
CA ILE A 78 7.74 -0.07 12.56
C ILE A 78 8.32 0.96 13.53
N HIS A 79 8.76 0.56 14.72
CA HIS A 79 9.41 1.46 15.67
C HIS A 79 10.68 2.09 15.11
N SER A 80 11.44 1.37 14.27
CA SER A 80 12.64 1.91 13.63
C SER A 80 12.34 3.05 12.64
N LEU A 81 11.07 3.26 12.26
CA LEU A 81 10.65 4.36 11.38
C LEU A 81 10.32 5.67 12.13
N LYS A 82 10.60 5.75 13.44
CA LYS A 82 10.25 6.92 14.29
C LYS A 82 10.81 8.25 13.81
N ASP A 83 11.93 8.23 13.09
CA ASP A 83 12.57 9.41 12.47
C ASP A 83 11.87 9.87 11.17
N LEU A 84 11.04 9.01 10.55
CA LEU A 84 10.31 9.31 9.34
C LEU A 84 8.92 9.89 9.67
N THR A 85 8.90 11.06 10.32
CA THR A 85 7.67 11.70 10.82
C THR A 85 6.69 12.17 9.74
N ASN A 86 7.13 12.20 8.48
CA ASN A 86 6.35 12.58 7.30
C ASN A 86 5.69 11.38 6.59
N VAL A 87 5.86 10.15 7.12
CA VAL A 87 5.21 8.95 6.55
C VAL A 87 3.78 8.85 7.06
N HIS A 88 2.83 8.69 6.12
CA HIS A 88 1.40 8.61 6.38
C HIS A 88 0.86 7.18 6.27
N TYR A 89 1.45 6.34 5.41
CA TYR A 89 1.00 4.98 5.16
C TYR A 89 2.18 4.00 5.13
N LEU A 90 1.93 2.82 5.67
CA LEU A 90 2.85 1.68 5.61
C LEU A 90 2.06 0.41 5.30
N THR A 91 2.58 -0.42 4.39
CA THR A 91 1.96 -1.69 4.06
C THR A 91 2.57 -2.85 4.84
N ILE A 92 1.68 -3.76 5.23
CA ILE A 92 2.01 -5.08 5.76
C ILE A 92 1.18 -6.13 5.00
N HIS A 93 1.59 -7.38 4.97
CA HIS A 93 0.78 -8.45 4.40
C HIS A 93 -0.31 -8.92 5.36
N ALA A 94 -1.56 -9.03 4.89
CA ALA A 94 -2.66 -9.62 5.67
C ALA A 94 -2.43 -11.12 5.97
N SER A 95 -1.67 -11.81 5.10
CA SER A 95 -1.27 -13.21 5.28
C SER A 95 -0.29 -13.45 6.45
N GLY A 96 0.20 -12.40 7.09
CA GLY A 96 0.98 -12.49 8.33
C GLY A 96 0.15 -12.85 9.57
N GLY A 97 -1.17 -12.88 9.44
CA GLY A 97 -2.09 -13.30 10.51
C GLY A 97 -2.51 -12.19 11.47
N MET A 98 -3.44 -12.56 12.36
CA MET A 98 -4.08 -11.61 13.27
C MET A 98 -3.09 -10.95 14.22
N GLU A 99 -2.26 -11.74 14.87
CA GLU A 99 -1.30 -11.27 15.90
C GLU A 99 -0.30 -10.27 15.32
N MET A 100 0.27 -10.59 14.15
CA MET A 100 1.20 -9.69 13.44
C MET A 100 0.52 -8.37 13.07
N MET A 101 -0.70 -8.42 12.52
CA MET A 101 -1.44 -7.22 12.14
C MET A 101 -1.77 -6.33 13.35
N GLN A 102 -2.17 -6.94 14.47
CA GLN A 102 -2.43 -6.21 15.71
C GLN A 102 -1.16 -5.61 16.31
N ALA A 103 -0.03 -6.35 16.28
CA ALA A 103 1.27 -5.84 16.71
C ALA A 103 1.69 -4.62 15.87
N ALA A 104 1.56 -4.71 14.55
CA ALA A 104 1.82 -3.60 13.64
C ALA A 104 0.95 -2.36 13.96
N LYS A 105 -0.34 -2.56 14.21
CA LYS A 105 -1.26 -1.45 14.55
C LYS A 105 -0.88 -0.77 15.86
N ARG A 106 -0.56 -1.55 16.90
CA ARG A 106 -0.08 -1.00 18.18
C ARG A 106 1.25 -0.25 18.04
N ALA A 107 2.20 -0.83 17.28
CA ALA A 107 3.49 -0.19 17.03
C ALA A 107 3.34 1.15 16.32
N ALA A 108 2.52 1.21 15.26
CA ALA A 108 2.26 2.44 14.52
C ALA A 108 1.70 3.55 15.43
N ALA A 109 0.73 3.24 16.27
CA ALA A 109 0.13 4.21 17.20
C ALA A 109 1.15 4.80 18.19
N LYS A 110 2.15 4.00 18.60
CA LYS A 110 3.24 4.44 19.49
C LYS A 110 4.34 5.21 18.75
N THR A 111 4.59 4.87 17.48
CA THR A 111 5.69 5.46 16.68
C THR A 111 5.30 6.81 16.09
N ASN A 112 4.14 6.87 15.46
CA ASN A 112 3.60 8.08 14.83
C ASN A 112 2.07 7.98 14.77
N LYS A 113 1.37 8.82 15.52
CA LYS A 113 -0.12 8.83 15.59
C LYS A 113 -0.80 9.03 14.22
N LYS A 114 -0.10 9.59 13.22
CA LYS A 114 -0.62 9.79 11.85
C LYS A 114 -0.37 8.58 10.94
N LEU A 115 0.49 7.64 11.35
CA LEU A 115 0.85 6.48 10.53
C LEU A 115 -0.32 5.50 10.44
N LYS A 116 -0.80 5.28 9.23
CA LYS A 116 -1.87 4.34 8.91
C LYS A 116 -1.28 3.04 8.37
N ILE A 117 -1.75 1.93 8.89
CA ILE A 117 -1.33 0.59 8.44
C ILE A 117 -2.32 0.06 7.42
N LEU A 118 -1.81 -0.29 6.24
CA LEU A 118 -2.57 -0.87 5.14
C LEU A 118 -2.26 -2.36 5.01
N ALA A 119 -3.30 -3.19 4.99
CA ALA A 119 -3.16 -4.62 4.75
C ALA A 119 -3.15 -4.93 3.26
N VAL A 120 -2.04 -5.44 2.74
CA VAL A 120 -1.97 -6.01 1.39
C VAL A 120 -2.58 -7.40 1.43
N THR A 121 -3.57 -7.63 0.58
CA THR A 121 -4.19 -8.94 0.39
C THR A 121 -3.37 -9.79 -0.58
N VAL A 122 -3.99 -10.41 -1.59
CA VAL A 122 -3.26 -11.17 -2.61
C VAL A 122 -2.62 -10.19 -3.60
N LEU A 123 -1.32 -10.36 -3.88
CA LEU A 123 -0.59 -9.55 -4.85
C LEU A 123 -1.23 -9.66 -6.25
N THR A 124 -1.27 -8.55 -6.96
CA THR A 124 -1.89 -8.47 -8.30
C THR A 124 -1.12 -9.20 -9.40
N SER A 125 0.08 -9.69 -9.11
CA SER A 125 0.86 -10.59 -9.95
C SER A 125 0.41 -12.06 -9.89
N PHE A 126 -0.38 -12.46 -8.87
CA PHE A 126 -0.90 -13.82 -8.80
C PHE A 126 -2.08 -14.06 -9.74
N SER A 127 -2.02 -15.20 -10.43
CA SER A 127 -3.14 -15.85 -11.12
C SER A 127 -3.78 -16.93 -10.24
N GLU A 128 -4.96 -17.41 -10.60
CA GLU A 128 -5.61 -18.57 -9.92
C GLU A 128 -4.72 -19.83 -9.96
N LYS A 129 -3.89 -20.00 -11.01
CA LYS A 129 -2.94 -21.11 -11.11
C LYS A 129 -1.76 -20.92 -10.13
N SER A 130 -1.13 -19.74 -10.14
CA SER A 130 0.07 -19.52 -9.34
C SER A 130 -0.21 -19.45 -7.84
N ILE A 131 -1.39 -18.97 -7.40
CA ILE A 131 -1.75 -18.94 -5.99
C ILE A 131 -1.91 -20.36 -5.40
N LYS A 132 -2.36 -21.33 -6.21
CA LYS A 132 -2.44 -22.74 -5.79
C LYS A 132 -1.07 -23.36 -5.52
N GLN A 133 -0.03 -22.92 -6.25
CA GLN A 133 1.35 -23.40 -6.03
C GLN A 133 1.90 -22.99 -4.67
N THR A 134 1.31 -21.99 -4.03
CA THR A 134 1.67 -21.57 -2.66
C THR A 134 0.84 -22.25 -1.56
N GLY A 135 0.20 -23.38 -1.88
CA GLY A 135 -0.58 -24.19 -0.93
C GLY A 135 -2.01 -23.73 -0.69
N HIS A 136 -2.49 -22.72 -1.43
CA HIS A 136 -3.87 -22.26 -1.30
C HIS A 136 -4.83 -23.11 -2.12
N THR A 137 -5.91 -23.59 -1.49
CA THR A 137 -6.99 -24.35 -2.14
C THR A 137 -8.17 -23.47 -2.58
N LYS A 138 -8.29 -22.28 -1.98
CA LYS A 138 -9.37 -21.31 -2.26
C LYS A 138 -9.04 -20.45 -3.48
N THR A 139 -10.08 -19.91 -4.13
CA THR A 139 -9.93 -18.90 -5.18
C THR A 139 -9.35 -17.60 -4.61
N ILE A 140 -8.66 -16.81 -5.43
CA ILE A 140 -8.11 -15.49 -5.04
C ILE A 140 -9.19 -14.64 -4.40
N LYS A 141 -10.39 -14.57 -4.97
CA LYS A 141 -11.51 -13.79 -4.41
C LYS A 141 -11.85 -14.22 -2.98
N LYS A 142 -11.92 -15.52 -2.69
CA LYS A 142 -12.21 -16.04 -1.34
C LYS A 142 -11.08 -15.71 -0.36
N ILE A 143 -9.82 -15.81 -0.80
CA ILE A 143 -8.63 -15.46 0.02
C ILE A 143 -8.63 -13.97 0.35
N VAL A 144 -8.87 -13.10 -0.65
CA VAL A 144 -8.92 -11.65 -0.47
C VAL A 144 -10.00 -11.24 0.52
N ILE A 145 -11.22 -11.81 0.42
CA ILE A 145 -12.32 -11.55 1.36
C ILE A 145 -11.95 -11.99 2.78
N GLN A 146 -11.34 -13.16 2.95
CA GLN A 146 -10.89 -13.66 4.24
C GLN A 146 -9.82 -12.74 4.85
N GLN A 147 -8.81 -12.37 4.08
CA GLN A 147 -7.73 -11.49 4.52
C GLN A 147 -8.23 -10.08 4.88
N ALA A 148 -9.14 -9.52 4.09
CA ALA A 148 -9.77 -8.24 4.38
C ALA A 148 -10.58 -8.28 5.68
N SER A 149 -11.33 -9.37 5.91
CA SER A 149 -12.08 -9.57 7.15
C SER A 149 -11.15 -9.66 8.37
N LEU A 150 -10.01 -10.34 8.26
CA LEU A 150 -8.99 -10.39 9.31
C LEU A 150 -8.40 -9.00 9.58
N ALA A 151 -8.04 -8.26 8.54
CA ALA A 151 -7.51 -6.89 8.67
C ALA A 151 -8.50 -5.94 9.35
N LYS A 152 -9.79 -6.07 9.03
CA LYS A 152 -10.87 -5.34 9.72
C LYS A 152 -10.94 -5.70 11.20
N LYS A 153 -10.89 -6.99 11.54
CA LYS A 153 -10.88 -7.47 12.94
C LYS A 153 -9.64 -6.97 13.70
N ALA A 154 -8.48 -6.90 13.02
CA ALA A 154 -7.23 -6.34 13.55
C ALA A 154 -7.26 -4.80 13.69
N LYS A 155 -8.36 -4.13 13.28
CA LYS A 155 -8.55 -2.67 13.33
C LYS A 155 -7.50 -1.90 12.51
N LEU A 156 -7.07 -2.44 11.37
CA LEU A 156 -6.19 -1.73 10.45
C LEU A 156 -6.93 -0.59 9.74
N ASP A 157 -6.17 0.34 9.18
CA ASP A 157 -6.72 1.59 8.61
C ASP A 157 -7.21 1.42 7.17
N GLY A 158 -6.65 0.46 6.44
CA GLY A 158 -7.04 0.24 5.04
C GLY A 158 -6.59 -1.09 4.48
N ILE A 159 -7.04 -1.33 3.26
CA ILE A 159 -6.79 -2.54 2.46
C ILE A 159 -6.18 -2.15 1.12
N VAL A 160 -5.16 -2.89 0.71
CA VAL A 160 -4.64 -2.86 -0.66
C VAL A 160 -5.10 -4.13 -1.36
N CYS A 161 -5.90 -3.97 -2.41
CA CYS A 161 -6.45 -5.07 -3.22
C CYS A 161 -6.55 -4.64 -4.70
N SER A 162 -6.76 -5.59 -5.62
CA SER A 162 -7.05 -5.24 -7.01
C SER A 162 -8.35 -4.43 -7.12
N GLY A 163 -8.45 -3.58 -8.13
CA GLY A 163 -9.68 -2.86 -8.45
C GLY A 163 -10.89 -3.79 -8.66
N HIS A 164 -10.65 -5.00 -9.18
CA HIS A 164 -11.69 -6.01 -9.37
C HIS A 164 -12.36 -6.49 -8.06
N GLU A 165 -11.65 -6.43 -6.93
CA GLU A 165 -12.19 -6.81 -5.62
C GLU A 165 -12.69 -5.61 -4.79
N ALA A 166 -12.35 -4.38 -5.18
CA ALA A 166 -12.58 -3.17 -4.39
C ALA A 166 -14.05 -3.01 -3.94
N LYS A 167 -15.01 -3.23 -4.86
CA LYS A 167 -16.45 -3.14 -4.55
C LYS A 167 -16.86 -4.15 -3.46
N SER A 168 -16.45 -5.40 -3.60
CA SER A 168 -16.75 -6.47 -2.61
C SER A 168 -16.10 -6.17 -1.26
N ILE A 169 -14.85 -5.71 -1.26
CA ILE A 169 -14.13 -5.33 -0.04
C ILE A 169 -14.80 -4.12 0.64
N LYS A 170 -15.24 -3.12 -0.14
CA LYS A 170 -15.93 -1.95 0.41
C LYS A 170 -17.22 -2.30 1.14
N THR A 171 -17.95 -3.30 0.67
CA THR A 171 -19.15 -3.80 1.35
C THR A 171 -18.83 -4.36 2.74
N ILE A 172 -17.71 -5.10 2.87
CA ILE A 172 -17.29 -5.75 4.13
C ILE A 172 -16.58 -4.74 5.05
N CYS A 173 -15.74 -3.88 4.46
CA CYS A 173 -14.83 -2.96 5.16
C CYS A 173 -15.25 -1.50 4.99
N LYS A 174 -16.52 -1.17 5.21
CA LYS A 174 -17.15 0.14 4.92
C LYS A 174 -16.35 1.36 5.39
N LYS A 175 -15.72 1.27 6.57
CA LYS A 175 -14.97 2.38 7.20
C LYS A 175 -13.48 2.40 6.86
N MET A 176 -12.95 1.34 6.24
CA MET A 176 -11.54 1.25 5.88
C MET A 176 -11.25 1.94 4.55
N GLN A 177 -10.05 2.47 4.41
CA GLN A 177 -9.56 2.98 3.13
C GLN A 177 -9.30 1.80 2.19
N ILE A 178 -9.71 1.92 0.93
CA ILE A 178 -9.41 0.91 -0.10
C ILE A 178 -8.47 1.58 -1.11
N ILE A 179 -7.33 0.96 -1.32
CA ILE A 179 -6.31 1.43 -2.26
C ILE A 179 -6.08 0.34 -3.30
N THR A 180 -6.16 0.74 -4.56
CA THR A 180 -6.07 -0.19 -5.70
C THR A 180 -4.82 0.10 -6.52
N PRO A 181 -3.79 -0.76 -6.46
CA PRO A 181 -2.67 -0.71 -7.39
C PRO A 181 -3.08 -1.29 -8.75
N GLY A 182 -2.16 -1.20 -9.72
CA GLY A 182 -2.38 -1.77 -11.05
C GLY A 182 -3.25 -0.90 -11.95
N ILE A 183 -3.33 0.40 -11.67
CA ILE A 183 -4.00 1.35 -12.57
C ILE A 183 -3.05 1.68 -13.72
N ARG A 184 -3.54 1.52 -14.96
CA ARG A 184 -2.80 1.78 -16.21
C ARG A 184 -3.67 2.58 -17.15
N LEU A 185 -3.06 3.48 -17.93
CA LEU A 185 -3.74 4.11 -19.04
C LEU A 185 -3.99 3.08 -20.16
N GLU A 186 -4.94 3.36 -21.02
CA GLU A 186 -5.19 2.53 -22.18
C GLU A 186 -3.95 2.54 -23.09
N GLY A 187 -3.48 1.35 -23.49
CA GLY A 187 -2.24 1.19 -24.27
C GLY A 187 -0.96 1.05 -23.46
N ASP A 188 -0.97 1.33 -22.15
CA ASP A 188 0.21 1.16 -21.31
C ASP A 188 0.57 -0.32 -21.11
N SER A 189 1.87 -0.60 -20.98
CA SER A 189 2.36 -1.94 -20.63
C SER A 189 1.82 -2.37 -19.26
N LYS A 190 1.32 -3.59 -19.19
CA LYS A 190 0.89 -4.23 -17.92
C LYS A 190 2.07 -4.56 -17.00
N GLY A 191 3.28 -4.72 -17.58
CA GLY A 191 4.45 -5.23 -16.85
C GLY A 191 4.14 -6.61 -16.25
N ASP A 192 4.51 -6.82 -14.98
CA ASP A 192 4.26 -8.03 -14.20
C ASP A 192 2.85 -8.11 -13.58
N GLN A 193 1.98 -7.11 -13.84
CA GLN A 193 0.63 -7.06 -13.29
C GLN A 193 -0.35 -7.92 -14.08
N GLN A 194 -0.95 -8.92 -13.45
CA GLN A 194 -1.97 -9.78 -14.06
C GLN A 194 -3.38 -9.14 -14.01
N ARG A 195 -3.62 -8.26 -13.05
CA ARG A 195 -4.93 -7.70 -12.75
C ARG A 195 -4.87 -6.17 -12.76
N VAL A 196 -5.01 -5.58 -13.96
CA VAL A 196 -4.97 -4.12 -14.19
C VAL A 196 -6.37 -3.55 -14.43
N MET A 197 -6.51 -2.25 -14.25
CA MET A 197 -7.73 -1.48 -14.48
C MET A 197 -7.37 -0.09 -14.99
N THR A 198 -8.22 0.49 -15.84
CA THR A 198 -8.02 1.88 -16.28
C THR A 198 -8.46 2.88 -15.19
N PRO A 199 -7.98 4.13 -15.22
CA PRO A 199 -8.47 5.16 -14.29
C PRO A 199 -9.98 5.33 -14.33
N SER A 200 -10.60 5.35 -15.53
CA SER A 200 -12.06 5.48 -15.68
C SER A 200 -12.86 4.33 -15.06
N GLN A 201 -12.29 3.13 -15.02
CA GLN A 201 -12.92 1.97 -14.36
C GLN A 201 -12.73 2.00 -12.83
N ALA A 202 -11.70 2.69 -12.35
CA ALA A 202 -11.37 2.71 -10.92
C ALA A 202 -12.13 3.79 -10.14
N PHE A 203 -12.67 4.82 -10.82
CA PHE A 203 -13.42 5.94 -10.25
C PHE A 203 -14.90 5.90 -10.63
#